data_0e9e1f4eb92a12f63dc712e19f672df9
#
_entry.id   0e9e1f4eb92a12f63dc712e19f672df9
#
_cell.length_a   1.000
_cell.length_b   1.000
_cell.length_c   1.000
_cell.angle_alpha   90.00
_cell.angle_beta   90.00
_cell.angle_gamma   90.00
#
_symmetry.space_group_name_H-M   'P 1'
#
loop_
_entity.id
_entity.type
_entity.pdbx_description
1 polymer ?
#
loop_
_entity_poly.entity_id
_entity_poly.type
_entity_poly.pdbx_seq_one_letter_code
_entity_poly.pdbx_strand_id
1 'polypeptide(L)'
;MNRRCPAWVVTALLLSACSSGSSQTATLTLDNPTWERVNVQAVITNSADCDNRGNGYVETKEFAMRKGQTQRIETPHGEAICWRHDRNPNNPVPGVWSGWSRVPLTPGQTAETDL
;
A
#
# COMPACT_ATOMS: atom_id res chain seq x y z
N MET A 1 17.87 -18.63 15.45
CA MET A 1 17.52 -19.02 15.49
C MET A 1 17.32 -19.23 15.11
N ASN A 2 17.35 -19.49 15.33
CA ASN A 2 16.96 -19.97 15.35
C ASN A 2 16.56 -19.98 15.14
N ARG A 3 16.50 -19.89 15.22
CA ARG A 3 15.86 -20.38 15.22
C ARG A 3 15.65 -20.97 14.80
N ARG A 4 15.75 -20.86 15.07
CA ARG A 4 15.80 -21.83 14.71
C ARG A 4 14.73 -22.39 14.29
N CYS A 5 14.54 -22.78 13.40
CA CYS A 5 13.53 -23.55 13.07
C CYS A 5 13.96 -24.91 13.30
N PRO A 6 13.97 -25.37 14.36
CA PRO A 6 14.50 -26.60 14.65
C PRO A 6 13.66 -27.59 14.25
N ALA A 7 13.99 -28.54 13.99
CA ALA A 7 13.24 -29.33 13.53
C ALA A 7 12.93 -30.27 14.47
N TRP A 8 13.04 -31.04 14.74
CA TRP A 8 12.79 -32.06 15.42
C TRP A 8 11.91 -31.94 16.43
N VAL A 9 11.74 -31.49 16.88
CA VAL A 9 11.03 -31.46 17.72
C VAL A 9 9.96 -31.22 17.52
N VAL A 10 9.44 -31.47 17.61
CA VAL A 10 8.40 -31.26 17.49
C VAL A 10 7.94 -30.66 17.01
N THR A 11 8.04 -30.46 16.65
CA THR A 11 7.75 -30.30 15.99
C THR A 11 7.03 -29.52 15.28
N ALA A 12 6.28 -29.47 14.75
CA ALA A 12 5.52 -28.79 13.94
C ALA A 12 5.27 -27.45 14.29
N LEU A 13 4.99 -27.17 15.40
CA LEU A 13 4.66 -25.91 15.73
C LEU A 13 5.64 -24.96 15.43
N LEU A 14 6.80 -25.21 15.51
CA LEU A 14 7.79 -24.27 15.36
C LEU A 14 7.92 -23.72 14.06
N LEU A 15 7.48 -24.38 13.07
CA LEU A 15 7.64 -23.94 11.79
C LEU A 15 6.96 -22.67 11.53
N SER A 16 5.88 -22.42 12.11
CA SER A 16 5.20 -21.19 11.84
C SER A 16 6.00 -20.02 12.25
N ALA A 17 6.84 -20.16 13.20
CA ALA A 17 7.64 -19.05 13.63
C ALA A 17 8.63 -18.63 12.56
N CYS A 18 9.07 -19.53 11.75
CA CYS A 18 10.02 -19.17 10.72
C CYS A 18 9.38 -18.39 9.63
N SER A 19 8.15 -18.68 9.31
CA SER A 19 7.54 -17.98 8.24
C SER A 19 7.11 -16.60 8.66
N SER A 20 7.04 -16.30 9.90
CA SER A 20 6.58 -14.99 10.31
C SER A 20 7.55 -13.89 9.92
N GLY A 21 8.78 -14.21 9.62
CA GLY A 21 9.73 -13.21 9.22
C GLY A 21 9.38 -12.54 7.90
N SER A 22 8.52 -13.16 7.09
CA SER A 22 8.16 -12.56 5.84
C SER A 22 6.96 -11.62 5.95
N SER A 23 6.38 -11.45 7.11
CA SER A 23 5.15 -10.70 7.25
C SER A 23 5.37 -9.21 7.47
N GLN A 24 6.51 -8.68 7.03
CA GLN A 24 6.76 -7.25 7.12
C GLN A 24 5.96 -6.47 6.09
N THR A 25 5.59 -7.11 4.98
CA THR A 25 4.86 -6.43 3.92
C THR A 25 3.49 -6.01 4.37
N ALA A 26 3.15 -4.75 4.18
CA ALA A 26 1.81 -4.25 4.43
C ALA A 26 1.15 -3.98 3.08
N THR A 27 -0.15 -4.01 3.04
CA THR A 27 -0.91 -3.87 1.79
C THR A 27 -2.06 -2.89 1.96
N LEU A 28 -2.20 -1.97 1.02
CA LEU A 28 -3.38 -1.13 0.90
C LEU A 28 -4.13 -1.55 -0.35
N THR A 29 -5.41 -1.79 -0.22
CA THR A 29 -6.28 -2.11 -1.33
C THR A 29 -7.18 -0.91 -1.60
N LEU A 30 -7.14 -0.39 -2.83
CA LEU A 30 -7.97 0.72 -3.25
C LEU A 30 -9.09 0.20 -4.14
N ASP A 31 -10.31 0.65 -3.90
CA ASP A 31 -11.46 0.27 -4.69
C ASP A 31 -12.04 1.49 -5.40
N ASN A 32 -12.49 1.33 -6.63
CA ASN A 32 -13.16 2.39 -7.37
C ASN A 32 -14.63 2.03 -7.59
N PRO A 33 -15.53 2.40 -6.67
CA PRO A 33 -16.93 2.08 -6.83
C PRO A 33 -17.72 3.13 -7.62
N THR A 34 -17.09 4.24 -7.99
CA THR A 34 -17.81 5.43 -8.41
C THR A 34 -17.63 5.82 -9.88
N TRP A 35 -16.38 5.87 -10.34
CA TRP A 35 -16.10 6.47 -11.64
C TRP A 35 -15.81 5.44 -12.71
N GLU A 36 -16.29 5.69 -13.93
CA GLU A 36 -16.05 4.77 -15.04
C GLU A 36 -14.56 4.58 -15.28
N ARG A 37 -13.78 5.62 -15.10
CA ARG A 37 -12.34 5.56 -15.17
C ARG A 37 -11.75 6.70 -14.35
N VAL A 38 -10.70 6.42 -13.61
CA VAL A 38 -10.03 7.43 -12.80
C VAL A 38 -8.54 7.14 -12.79
N ASN A 39 -7.71 8.19 -12.90
CA ASN A 39 -6.27 8.05 -12.76
C ASN A 39 -5.91 8.24 -11.29
N VAL A 40 -4.99 7.45 -10.80
CA VAL A 40 -4.59 7.44 -9.39
C VAL A 40 -3.08 7.57 -9.31
N GLN A 41 -2.61 8.35 -8.35
CA GLN A 41 -1.20 8.42 -8.02
C GLN A 41 -1.03 8.00 -6.57
N ALA A 42 -0.11 7.10 -6.31
CA ALA A 42 0.18 6.63 -4.97
C ALA A 42 1.66 6.81 -4.67
N VAL A 43 1.97 7.19 -3.44
CA VAL A 43 3.33 7.39 -2.97
C VAL A 43 3.53 6.55 -1.72
N ILE A 44 4.61 5.77 -1.68
CA ILE A 44 4.99 5.02 -0.51
C ILE A 44 6.05 5.84 0.22
N THR A 45 5.79 6.20 1.45
CA THR A 45 6.69 7.11 2.17
C THR A 45 6.57 6.96 3.69
N ASN A 46 7.66 7.26 4.38
CA ASN A 46 7.65 7.36 5.83
C ASN A 46 7.52 8.82 6.28
N SER A 47 7.48 9.76 5.34
CA SER A 47 7.28 11.17 5.68
C SER A 47 5.84 11.41 6.10
N ALA A 48 5.63 12.34 7.00
CA ALA A 48 4.29 12.78 7.35
C ALA A 48 3.69 13.64 6.23
N ASP A 49 4.54 14.17 5.34
CA ASP A 49 4.11 15.01 4.23
C ASP A 49 4.18 14.20 2.94
N CYS A 50 3.05 13.94 2.34
CA CYS A 50 2.98 13.14 1.12
C CYS A 50 3.73 13.76 -0.07
N ASP A 51 3.95 15.06 -0.06
CA ASP A 51 4.67 15.73 -1.13
C ASP A 51 6.18 15.79 -0.90
N ASN A 52 6.66 15.38 0.25
CA ASN A 52 8.07 15.48 0.58
C ASN A 52 8.82 14.30 -0.01
N ARG A 53 9.46 14.52 -1.16
CA ARG A 53 10.21 13.48 -1.83
C ARG A 53 11.63 13.33 -1.33
N GLY A 54 12.05 14.15 -0.38
CA GLY A 54 13.43 14.11 0.09
C GLY A 54 13.67 13.15 1.23
N ASN A 55 12.73 13.02 2.15
CA ASN A 55 12.99 12.29 3.37
C ASN A 55 11.91 11.23 3.58
N GLY A 56 12.30 9.98 3.59
CA GLY A 56 11.38 8.88 3.79
C GLY A 56 10.62 8.44 2.55
N TYR A 57 10.89 9.06 1.41
CA TYR A 57 10.23 8.71 0.16
C TYR A 57 10.79 7.39 -0.35
N VAL A 58 9.92 6.49 -0.74
CA VAL A 58 10.32 5.18 -1.24
C VAL A 58 9.99 5.03 -2.73
N GLU A 59 8.76 5.28 -3.11
CA GLU A 59 8.34 4.98 -4.48
C GLU A 59 7.05 5.71 -4.84
N THR A 60 6.88 6.03 -6.12
CA THR A 60 5.62 6.56 -6.66
C THR A 60 5.08 5.58 -7.69
N LYS A 61 3.77 5.36 -7.68
CA LYS A 61 3.08 4.53 -8.66
C LYS A 61 1.95 5.34 -9.26
N GLU A 62 1.72 5.18 -10.57
CA GLU A 62 0.58 5.80 -11.23
C GLU A 62 -0.15 4.74 -12.05
N PHE A 63 -1.45 4.75 -11.99
CA PHE A 63 -2.26 3.77 -12.70
C PHE A 63 -3.68 4.30 -12.89
N ALA A 64 -4.43 3.67 -13.80
CA ALA A 64 -5.82 3.99 -14.00
C ALA A 64 -6.69 2.85 -13.51
N MET A 65 -7.86 3.18 -12.96
CA MET A 65 -8.80 2.19 -12.49
C MET A 65 -10.15 2.39 -13.15
N ARG A 66 -10.79 1.28 -13.51
CA ARG A 66 -12.15 1.30 -14.02
C ARG A 66 -13.10 1.06 -12.86
N LYS A 67 -14.37 1.38 -13.08
CA LYS A 67 -15.38 1.18 -12.05
C LYS A 67 -15.47 -0.29 -11.65
N GLY A 68 -15.49 -0.53 -10.37
CA GLY A 68 -15.53 -1.87 -9.81
C GLY A 68 -14.17 -2.55 -9.71
N GLN A 69 -13.11 -1.88 -10.15
CA GLN A 69 -11.79 -2.45 -10.11
C GLN A 69 -11.11 -2.20 -8.77
N THR A 70 -10.25 -3.11 -8.37
CA THR A 70 -9.48 -3.03 -7.14
C THR A 70 -7.99 -3.02 -7.48
N GLN A 71 -7.22 -2.20 -6.81
CA GLN A 71 -5.77 -2.13 -6.97
C GLN A 71 -5.09 -2.33 -5.63
N ARG A 72 -4.13 -3.26 -5.59
CA ARG A 72 -3.36 -3.52 -4.38
C ARG A 72 -2.02 -2.82 -4.48
N ILE A 73 -1.61 -2.17 -3.40
CA ILE A 73 -0.31 -1.51 -3.30
C ILE A 73 0.40 -2.09 -2.09
N GLU A 74 1.60 -2.61 -2.28
CA GLU A 74 2.36 -3.25 -1.22
C GLU A 74 3.53 -2.38 -0.80
N THR A 75 3.80 -2.35 0.50
CA THR A 75 4.94 -1.66 1.04
C THR A 75 5.76 -2.68 1.84
N PRO A 76 7.01 -2.91 1.45
CA PRO A 76 7.81 -4.01 2.01
C PRO A 76 8.08 -3.90 3.51
N HIS A 77 8.11 -2.70 4.06
CA HIS A 77 8.47 -2.51 5.44
C HIS A 77 7.41 -1.82 6.26
N GLY A 78 6.19 -1.72 5.73
CA GLY A 78 5.13 -1.07 6.48
C GLY A 78 5.20 0.44 6.49
N GLU A 79 5.68 1.05 5.41
CA GLU A 79 5.63 2.50 5.28
C GLU A 79 4.18 2.94 5.06
N ALA A 80 3.91 4.23 5.19
CA ALA A 80 2.61 4.76 4.87
C ALA A 80 2.41 4.86 3.36
N ILE A 81 1.17 4.80 2.92
CA ILE A 81 0.83 5.01 1.53
C ILE A 81 -0.04 6.23 1.44
N CYS A 82 0.39 7.20 0.62
CA CYS A 82 -0.41 8.36 0.28
C CYS A 82 -1.00 8.13 -1.09
N TRP A 83 -2.26 8.48 -1.29
CA TRP A 83 -2.85 8.34 -2.62
C TRP A 83 -3.75 9.53 -2.92
N ARG A 84 -3.92 9.80 -4.21
CA ARG A 84 -4.83 10.83 -4.71
C ARG A 84 -5.29 10.42 -6.10
N HIS A 85 -6.36 11.05 -6.58
CA HIS A 85 -6.91 10.70 -7.88
C HIS A 85 -7.22 11.98 -8.66
N ASP A 86 -7.63 11.84 -9.91
CA ASP A 86 -8.04 12.99 -10.71
C ASP A 86 -9.01 13.85 -9.93
N ARG A 87 -8.82 15.16 -9.93
CA ARG A 87 -9.74 16.04 -9.25
C ARG A 87 -11.12 15.95 -9.88
N ASN A 88 -11.18 15.80 -11.17
CA ASN A 88 -12.44 15.61 -11.87
C ASN A 88 -12.33 14.40 -12.79
N PRO A 89 -12.65 13.19 -12.31
CA PRO A 89 -12.51 11.99 -13.12
C PRO A 89 -13.31 11.99 -14.41
N ASN A 90 -14.41 12.74 -14.49
CA ASN A 90 -15.21 12.83 -15.70
C ASN A 90 -14.59 13.75 -16.75
N ASN A 91 -13.65 14.59 -16.35
CA ASN A 91 -12.94 15.46 -17.28
C ASN A 91 -11.52 15.63 -16.77
N PRO A 92 -10.70 14.57 -16.87
CA PRO A 92 -9.38 14.58 -16.26
C PRO A 92 -8.43 15.54 -16.96
N VAL A 93 -7.64 16.25 -16.16
CA VAL A 93 -6.61 17.15 -16.65
C VAL A 93 -5.29 16.66 -16.07
N PRO A 94 -4.29 16.35 -16.89
CA PRO A 94 -3.01 15.85 -16.38
C PRO A 94 -2.40 16.81 -15.36
N GLY A 95 -1.96 16.24 -14.25
CA GLY A 95 -1.34 17.02 -13.19
C GLY A 95 -2.29 17.70 -12.23
N VAL A 96 -3.60 17.57 -12.44
CA VAL A 96 -4.59 18.17 -11.54
C VAL A 96 -5.21 17.04 -10.71
N TRP A 97 -4.85 17.01 -9.43
CA TRP A 97 -5.19 15.92 -8.52
C TRP A 97 -6.09 16.37 -7.39
N SER A 98 -6.77 15.43 -6.79
CA SER A 98 -7.48 15.65 -5.52
C SER A 98 -6.45 15.86 -4.41
N GLY A 99 -6.91 16.16 -3.20
CA GLY A 99 -6.01 16.19 -2.06
C GLY A 99 -5.49 14.81 -1.71
N TRP A 100 -4.36 14.76 -1.04
CA TRP A 100 -3.79 13.50 -0.59
C TRP A 100 -4.59 12.86 0.52
N SER A 101 -4.69 11.55 0.47
CA SER A 101 -5.12 10.72 1.60
C SER A 101 -3.92 9.92 2.05
N ARG A 102 -3.61 9.94 3.33
CA ARG A 102 -2.47 9.22 3.88
C ARG A 102 -2.95 8.08 4.76
N VAL A 103 -2.49 6.89 4.48
CA VAL A 103 -2.86 5.69 5.23
C VAL A 103 -1.60 5.13 5.87
N PRO A 104 -1.39 5.33 7.18
CA PRO A 104 -0.25 4.73 7.85
C PRO A 104 -0.50 3.23 8.01
N LEU A 105 0.52 2.43 7.73
CA LEU A 105 0.41 0.98 7.81
C LEU A 105 1.50 0.44 8.72
N THR A 106 1.13 -0.50 9.57
CA THR A 106 2.11 -1.23 10.36
C THR A 106 2.56 -2.46 9.56
N PRO A 107 3.75 -2.99 9.83
CA PRO A 107 4.22 -4.19 9.13
C PRO A 107 3.20 -5.31 9.23
N GLY A 108 2.90 -5.93 8.11
CA GLY A 108 1.94 -7.05 8.05
C GLY A 108 0.49 -6.64 7.98
N GLN A 109 0.18 -5.36 8.08
CA GLN A 109 -1.21 -4.90 8.07
C GLN A 109 -1.79 -4.91 6.66
N THR A 110 -3.07 -5.23 6.55
CA THR A 110 -3.83 -5.07 5.31
C THR A 110 -4.94 -4.06 5.57
N ALA A 111 -5.05 -3.05 4.76
CA ALA A 111 -6.09 -2.04 4.86
C ALA A 111 -6.80 -1.90 3.52
N GLU A 112 -8.05 -1.47 3.56
CA GLU A 112 -8.85 -1.30 2.37
C GLU A 112 -9.58 0.03 2.43
N THR A 113 -9.67 0.72 1.30
CA THR A 113 -10.39 2.00 1.26
C THR A 113 -10.90 2.26 -0.15
N ASP A 114 -11.96 3.04 -0.25
CA ASP A 114 -12.51 3.49 -1.53
C ASP A 114 -11.84 4.79 -1.95
N LEU A 115 -11.75 4.98 -3.24
CA LEU A 115 -11.28 6.26 -3.78
C LEU A 115 -12.26 7.38 -3.48
#